data_a952d2bc9230aa3a572426f9f5a8703d
#
_entry.id   a952d2bc9230aa3a572426f9f5a8703d
#
_cell.length_a   1.000
_cell.length_b   1.000
_cell.length_c   1.000
_cell.angle_alpha   90.00
_cell.angle_beta   90.00
_cell.angle_gamma   90.00
#
_symmetry.space_group_name_H-M   'P 1'
#
loop_
_entity.id
_entity.type
_entity.pdbx_description
1 polymer ?
#
loop_
_entity_poly.entity_id
_entity_poly.type
_entity_poly.pdbx_seq_one_letter_code
_entity_poly.pdbx_strand_id
1 'polypeptide(L)'
;FYRIIAYYKLKNPNKFNLTYVKKKIKKIKLKDLNDKKLLPNEIGIEASIISKNKKIRVLVDDIQKKYAYKPPNKYSGSCLDGRDITYKILPDADFKFFLTANLKTRAKRRYKELKKLNKKIKYNEVLNSIKQRDKSDYKRKISPLKKTKDSILIDTTNLSIKKCFIKIKNIIDKSLKKNKS
;
A
#
# COMPACT_ATOMS: atom_id res chain seq x y z
N PHE A 1 1.17 -5.89 3.60
CA PHE A 1 1.74 -7.24 3.59
C PHE A 1 3.19 -7.27 3.09
N TYR A 2 3.52 -6.67 1.93
CA TYR A 2 4.90 -6.68 1.40
C TYR A 2 5.94 -6.12 2.37
N ARG A 3 5.61 -5.09 3.17
CA ARG A 3 6.51 -4.54 4.19
C ARG A 3 6.80 -5.52 5.32
N ILE A 4 5.83 -6.33 5.74
CA ILE A 4 6.06 -7.37 6.75
C ILE A 4 7.01 -8.45 6.22
N ILE A 5 6.80 -8.87 4.97
CA ILE A 5 7.68 -9.87 4.33
C ILE A 5 9.09 -9.31 4.16
N ALA A 6 9.22 -8.03 3.78
CA ALA A 6 10.50 -7.33 3.70
C ALA A 6 11.20 -7.27 5.06
N TYR A 7 10.47 -6.94 6.12
CA TYR A 7 11.00 -6.96 7.48
C TYR A 7 11.52 -8.35 7.88
N TYR A 8 10.79 -9.41 7.56
CA TYR A 8 11.25 -10.77 7.82
C TYR A 8 12.49 -11.14 7.03
N LYS A 9 12.60 -10.69 5.77
CA LYS A 9 13.81 -10.93 4.95
C LYS A 9 15.02 -10.23 5.53
N LEU A 10 14.90 -8.93 5.84
CA LEU A 10 15.99 -8.15 6.39
C LEU A 10 16.45 -8.67 7.76
N LYS A 11 15.52 -9.20 8.56
CA LYS A 11 15.86 -9.75 9.88
C LYS A 11 16.47 -11.15 9.84
N ASN A 12 16.15 -11.96 8.83
CA ASN A 12 16.62 -13.34 8.70
C ASN A 12 16.97 -13.67 7.24
N PRO A 13 17.98 -13.03 6.64
CA PRO A 13 18.27 -13.19 5.21
C PRO A 13 18.59 -14.64 4.84
N ASN A 14 19.35 -15.35 5.67
CA ASN A 14 19.77 -16.74 5.42
C ASN A 14 18.62 -17.77 5.48
N LYS A 15 17.53 -17.45 6.18
CA LYS A 15 16.33 -18.30 6.27
C LYS A 15 15.25 -17.94 5.27
N PHE A 16 15.45 -16.86 4.49
CA PHE A 16 14.43 -16.32 3.61
C PHE A 16 14.28 -17.13 2.33
N ASN A 17 13.27 -17.96 2.29
CA ASN A 17 12.85 -18.75 1.12
C ASN A 17 11.31 -18.80 1.06
N LEU A 18 10.75 -19.39 0.01
CA LEU A 18 9.31 -19.44 -0.21
C LEU A 18 8.55 -20.16 0.92
N THR A 19 9.12 -21.26 1.44
CA THR A 19 8.54 -22.03 2.57
C THR A 19 8.47 -21.18 3.83
N TYR A 20 9.55 -20.45 4.13
CA TYR A 20 9.56 -19.50 5.24
C TYR A 20 8.48 -18.42 5.08
N VAL A 21 8.36 -17.82 3.88
CA VAL A 21 7.32 -16.81 3.59
C VAL A 21 5.93 -17.41 3.76
N LYS A 22 5.66 -18.61 3.23
CA LYS A 22 4.37 -19.31 3.40
C LYS A 22 4.01 -19.50 4.88
N LYS A 23 4.97 -19.93 5.70
CA LYS A 23 4.78 -20.12 7.15
C LYS A 23 4.50 -18.80 7.87
N LYS A 24 5.22 -17.73 7.52
CA LYS A 24 5.08 -16.42 8.16
C LYS A 24 3.79 -15.72 7.76
N ILE A 25 3.41 -15.77 6.49
CA ILE A 25 2.23 -15.03 5.98
C ILE A 25 0.93 -15.55 6.61
N LYS A 26 0.84 -16.85 6.91
CA LYS A 26 -0.32 -17.45 7.60
C LYS A 26 -0.52 -16.91 9.03
N LYS A 27 0.53 -16.38 9.65
CA LYS A 27 0.52 -15.87 11.03
C LYS A 27 0.29 -14.35 11.11
N ILE A 28 0.25 -13.65 9.96
CA ILE A 28 0.04 -12.20 9.93
C ILE A 28 -1.40 -11.88 10.36
N LYS A 29 -1.52 -11.01 11.36
CA LYS A 29 -2.79 -10.43 11.80
C LYS A 29 -2.89 -8.99 11.31
N LEU A 30 -4.11 -8.44 11.17
CA LEU A 30 -4.31 -7.05 10.71
C LEU A 30 -3.57 -6.02 11.57
N LYS A 31 -3.49 -6.26 12.89
CA LYS A 31 -2.74 -5.38 13.81
C LYS A 31 -1.26 -5.24 13.46
N ASP A 32 -0.66 -6.30 12.89
CA ASP A 32 0.77 -6.32 12.55
C ASP A 32 1.10 -5.38 11.39
N LEU A 33 0.10 -5.01 10.58
CA LEU A 33 0.26 -4.06 9.45
C LEU A 33 0.56 -2.64 9.91
N ASN A 34 0.22 -2.29 11.15
CA ASN A 34 0.41 -0.97 11.74
C ASN A 34 1.68 -0.87 12.62
N ASP A 35 2.51 -1.93 12.65
CA ASP A 35 3.74 -1.92 13.45
C ASP A 35 4.73 -0.84 12.94
N LYS A 36 5.18 0.00 13.85
CA LYS A 36 6.17 1.07 13.55
C LYS A 36 7.48 0.52 12.97
N LYS A 37 7.82 -0.75 13.26
CA LYS A 37 8.98 -1.45 12.67
C LYS A 37 8.91 -1.55 11.15
N LEU A 38 7.75 -1.39 10.55
CA LEU A 38 7.55 -1.44 9.10
C LEU A 38 7.78 -0.08 8.42
N LEU A 39 7.94 1.01 9.18
CA LEU A 39 8.06 2.36 8.65
C LEU A 39 9.43 2.70 8.04
N PRO A 40 10.59 2.15 8.48
CA PRO A 40 11.89 2.49 7.92
C PRO A 40 11.94 2.44 6.39
N ASN A 41 12.78 3.30 5.80
CA ASN A 41 12.84 3.44 4.34
C ASN A 41 13.36 2.17 3.65
N GLU A 42 14.34 1.51 4.25
CA GLU A 42 14.90 0.22 3.81
C GLU A 42 13.84 -0.85 3.63
N ILE A 43 12.89 -0.96 4.58
CA ILE A 43 11.74 -1.87 4.48
C ILE A 43 10.86 -1.54 3.26
N GLY A 44 10.70 -0.25 2.96
CA GLY A 44 9.94 0.18 1.78
C GLY A 44 10.62 -0.17 0.46
N ILE A 45 11.94 -0.04 0.41
CA ILE A 45 12.76 -0.42 -0.75
C ILE A 45 12.71 -1.93 -0.95
N GLU A 46 12.98 -2.69 0.10
CA GLU A 46 12.96 -4.16 0.04
C GLU A 46 11.56 -4.71 -0.32
N ALA A 47 10.49 -4.10 0.20
CA ALA A 47 9.13 -4.45 -0.19
C ALA A 47 8.87 -4.25 -1.69
N SER A 48 9.44 -3.21 -2.29
CA SER A 48 9.35 -2.98 -3.75
C SER A 48 10.09 -4.07 -4.54
N ILE A 49 11.25 -4.54 -4.05
CA ILE A 49 12.01 -5.63 -4.65
C ILE A 49 11.22 -6.94 -4.54
N ILE A 50 10.77 -7.30 -3.36
CA ILE A 50 10.00 -8.53 -3.10
C ILE A 50 8.72 -8.56 -3.93
N SER A 51 8.06 -7.41 -4.13
CA SER A 51 6.83 -7.32 -4.92
C SER A 51 7.00 -7.70 -6.41
N LYS A 52 8.23 -7.85 -6.91
CA LYS A 52 8.52 -8.34 -8.26
C LYS A 52 8.55 -9.87 -8.34
N ASN A 53 8.62 -10.58 -7.22
CA ASN A 53 8.65 -12.04 -7.20
C ASN A 53 7.24 -12.61 -7.38
N LYS A 54 7.01 -13.31 -8.50
CA LYS A 54 5.71 -13.89 -8.85
C LYS A 54 5.17 -14.85 -7.78
N LYS A 55 6.01 -15.74 -7.23
CA LYS A 55 5.59 -16.74 -6.24
C LYS A 55 5.16 -16.08 -4.92
N ILE A 56 5.89 -15.05 -4.47
CA ILE A 56 5.52 -14.29 -3.27
C ILE A 56 4.25 -13.48 -3.52
N ARG A 57 4.07 -12.93 -4.74
CA ARG A 57 2.84 -12.21 -5.08
C ARG A 57 1.60 -13.06 -4.91
N VAL A 58 1.60 -14.29 -5.44
CA VAL A 58 0.45 -15.19 -5.30
C VAL A 58 0.05 -15.32 -3.82
N LEU A 59 1.01 -15.55 -2.93
CA LEU A 59 0.73 -15.67 -1.49
C LEU A 59 0.17 -14.38 -0.87
N VAL A 60 0.64 -13.22 -1.34
CA VAL A 60 0.14 -11.92 -0.86
C VAL A 60 -1.24 -11.61 -1.45
N ASP A 61 -1.45 -11.91 -2.73
CA ASP A 61 -2.74 -11.71 -3.40
C ASP A 61 -3.84 -12.53 -2.68
N ASP A 62 -3.55 -13.79 -2.33
CA ASP A 62 -4.49 -14.67 -1.61
C ASP A 62 -4.89 -14.09 -0.24
N ILE A 63 -3.92 -13.63 0.55
CA ILE A 63 -4.24 -13.06 1.87
C ILE A 63 -4.95 -11.71 1.75
N GLN A 64 -4.61 -10.90 0.75
CA GLN A 64 -5.31 -9.64 0.47
C GLN A 64 -6.78 -9.91 0.10
N LYS A 65 -7.05 -10.85 -0.81
CA LYS A 65 -8.39 -11.27 -1.18
C LYS A 65 -9.16 -11.83 0.02
N LYS A 66 -8.51 -12.67 0.84
CA LYS A 66 -9.13 -13.19 2.05
C LYS A 66 -9.66 -12.08 2.96
N TYR A 67 -8.84 -11.06 3.27
CA TYR A 67 -9.27 -9.95 4.12
C TYR A 67 -10.24 -8.98 3.41
N ALA A 68 -10.19 -8.92 2.08
CA ALA A 68 -11.09 -8.09 1.30
C ALA A 68 -12.51 -8.62 1.29
N TYR A 69 -12.67 -9.90 0.92
CA TYR A 69 -14.00 -10.53 0.76
C TYR A 69 -14.55 -11.13 2.06
N LYS A 70 -13.67 -11.41 3.04
CA LYS A 70 -14.05 -11.96 4.35
C LYS A 70 -13.39 -11.12 5.46
N PRO A 71 -13.81 -9.86 5.64
CA PRO A 71 -13.32 -9.05 6.75
C PRO A 71 -13.73 -9.67 8.09
N PRO A 72 -12.99 -9.42 9.20
CA PRO A 72 -13.43 -9.86 10.52
C PRO A 72 -14.83 -9.33 10.86
N ASN A 73 -15.64 -10.14 11.54
CA ASN A 73 -17.09 -9.92 11.81
C ASN A 73 -17.45 -8.53 12.39
N LYS A 74 -16.50 -7.83 13.03
CA LYS A 74 -16.72 -6.49 13.55
C LYS A 74 -16.71 -5.38 12.47
N TYR A 75 -16.43 -5.71 11.22
CA TYR A 75 -16.37 -4.76 10.11
C TYR A 75 -17.35 -5.14 9.03
N SER A 76 -18.09 -4.17 8.53
CA SER A 76 -19.04 -4.34 7.41
C SER A 76 -18.41 -4.28 6.03
N GLY A 77 -17.08 -4.08 5.95
CA GLY A 77 -16.37 -4.01 4.68
C GLY A 77 -14.86 -3.89 4.87
N SER A 78 -14.14 -3.74 3.79
CA SER A 78 -12.68 -3.66 3.76
C SER A 78 -12.19 -2.48 2.92
N CYS A 79 -11.07 -1.90 3.32
CA CYS A 79 -10.36 -0.89 2.54
C CYS A 79 -8.92 -1.35 2.32
N LEU A 80 -8.52 -1.53 1.06
CA LEU A 80 -7.18 -1.96 0.68
C LEU A 80 -6.41 -0.84 -0.02
N ASP A 81 -5.14 -0.70 0.31
CA ASP A 81 -4.21 0.14 -0.44
C ASP A 81 -3.18 -0.70 -1.19
N GLY A 82 -2.79 -0.27 -2.38
CA GLY A 82 -1.77 -0.94 -3.17
C GLY A 82 -1.64 -0.35 -4.58
N ARG A 83 -0.87 -1.04 -5.45
CA ARG A 83 -0.59 -0.56 -6.82
C ARG A 83 -1.49 -1.21 -7.86
N ASP A 84 -2.02 -2.36 -7.56
CA ASP A 84 -2.77 -3.23 -8.46
C ASP A 84 -4.11 -3.70 -7.85
N ILE A 85 -4.53 -3.08 -6.76
CA ILE A 85 -5.76 -3.45 -6.04
C ILE A 85 -6.97 -3.36 -6.97
N THR A 86 -7.13 -2.23 -7.65
CA THR A 86 -8.33 -1.87 -8.41
C THR A 86 -8.54 -2.67 -9.70
N TYR A 87 -7.51 -3.37 -10.19
CA TYR A 87 -7.64 -4.13 -11.45
C TYR A 87 -7.25 -5.60 -11.33
N LYS A 88 -6.57 -6.00 -10.24
CA LYS A 88 -6.10 -7.37 -10.06
C LYS A 88 -6.66 -8.04 -8.80
N ILE A 89 -6.62 -7.34 -7.67
CA ILE A 89 -7.00 -7.92 -6.38
C ILE A 89 -8.50 -7.80 -6.16
N LEU A 90 -9.06 -6.62 -6.39
CA LEU A 90 -10.47 -6.27 -6.22
C LEU A 90 -11.01 -5.52 -7.45
N PRO A 91 -11.12 -6.21 -8.61
CA PRO A 91 -11.66 -5.58 -9.82
C PRO A 91 -13.15 -5.25 -9.70
N ASP A 92 -13.84 -5.83 -8.74
CA ASP A 92 -15.25 -5.70 -8.40
C ASP A 92 -15.52 -4.81 -7.16
N ALA A 93 -14.51 -4.07 -6.66
CA ALA A 93 -14.69 -3.18 -5.53
C ALA A 93 -15.73 -2.09 -5.82
N ASP A 94 -16.64 -1.82 -4.86
CA ASP A 94 -17.70 -0.80 -4.97
C ASP A 94 -17.12 0.60 -5.23
N PHE A 95 -15.98 0.90 -4.64
CA PHE A 95 -15.30 2.18 -4.81
C PHE A 95 -13.83 1.97 -5.13
N LYS A 96 -13.37 2.58 -6.22
CA LYS A 96 -11.97 2.57 -6.65
C LYS A 96 -11.43 3.98 -6.69
N PHE A 97 -10.42 4.25 -5.89
CA PHE A 97 -9.76 5.55 -5.84
C PHE A 97 -8.32 5.45 -6.31
N PHE A 98 -7.90 6.37 -7.17
CA PHE A 98 -6.51 6.56 -7.54
C PHE A 98 -6.00 7.84 -6.90
N LEU A 99 -5.26 7.69 -5.78
CA LEU A 99 -4.71 8.83 -5.04
C LEU A 99 -3.36 9.23 -5.64
N THR A 100 -3.20 10.52 -5.90
CA THR A 100 -1.93 11.09 -6.38
C THR A 100 -1.55 12.32 -5.56
N ALA A 101 -0.29 12.71 -5.66
CA ALA A 101 0.24 13.99 -5.24
C ALA A 101 1.57 14.23 -5.97
N ASN A 102 1.98 15.49 -6.13
CA ASN A 102 3.28 15.78 -6.73
C ASN A 102 4.43 15.19 -5.90
N LEU A 103 5.55 14.91 -6.56
CA LEU A 103 6.71 14.24 -5.96
C LEU A 103 7.24 14.99 -4.73
N LYS A 104 7.35 16.32 -4.81
CA LYS A 104 7.89 17.15 -3.70
C LYS A 104 6.99 17.06 -2.46
N THR A 105 5.65 17.11 -2.63
CA THR A 105 4.70 16.96 -1.52
C THR A 105 4.79 15.58 -0.87
N ARG A 106 4.86 14.49 -1.68
CA ARG A 106 5.02 13.13 -1.15
C ARG A 106 6.34 12.96 -0.40
N ALA A 107 7.43 13.51 -0.94
CA ALA A 107 8.73 13.50 -0.30
C ALA A 107 8.72 14.28 1.03
N LYS A 108 8.10 15.48 1.06
CA LYS A 108 7.94 16.26 2.30
C LYS A 108 7.16 15.50 3.39
N ARG A 109 6.02 14.87 3.01
CA ARG A 109 5.20 14.07 3.94
C ARG A 109 6.01 12.90 4.49
N ARG A 110 6.68 12.16 3.62
CA ARG A 110 7.49 11.01 4.01
C ARG A 110 8.71 11.40 4.82
N TYR A 111 9.37 12.48 4.49
CA TYR A 111 10.48 13.02 5.26
C TYR A 111 10.06 13.37 6.70
N LYS A 112 8.94 14.08 6.88
CA LYS A 112 8.40 14.41 8.20
C LYS A 112 8.10 13.15 9.02
N GLU A 113 7.55 12.12 8.41
CA GLU A 113 7.28 10.84 9.04
C GLU A 113 8.57 10.13 9.50
N LEU A 114 9.53 10.01 8.59
CA LEU A 114 10.79 9.31 8.85
C LEU A 114 11.68 10.07 9.84
N LYS A 115 11.66 11.40 9.82
CA LYS A 115 12.45 12.24 10.74
C LYS A 115 12.05 12.03 12.20
N LYS A 116 10.79 11.64 12.47
CA LYS A 116 10.34 11.26 13.81
C LYS A 116 10.97 9.96 14.31
N LEU A 117 11.37 9.07 13.40
CA LEU A 117 12.00 7.78 13.71
C LEU A 117 13.52 7.86 13.68
N ASN A 118 14.08 8.66 12.78
CA ASN A 118 15.50 8.85 12.61
C ASN A 118 15.80 10.32 12.29
N LYS A 119 16.37 11.04 13.27
CA LYS A 119 16.73 12.46 13.15
C LYS A 119 17.81 12.74 12.09
N LYS A 120 18.64 11.75 11.73
CA LYS A 120 19.76 11.90 10.77
C LYS A 120 19.33 11.79 9.30
N ILE A 121 18.07 11.38 9.00
CA ILE A 121 17.62 11.21 7.62
C ILE A 121 17.63 12.55 6.85
N LYS A 122 18.09 12.52 5.59
CA LYS A 122 18.15 13.69 4.72
C LYS A 122 16.97 13.71 3.74
N TYR A 123 16.44 14.90 3.47
CA TYR A 123 15.32 15.07 2.54
C TYR A 123 15.62 14.54 1.13
N ASN A 124 16.81 14.81 0.60
CA ASN A 124 17.18 14.36 -0.75
C ASN A 124 17.25 12.84 -0.89
N GLU A 125 17.63 12.12 0.17
CA GLU A 125 17.60 10.66 0.19
C GLU A 125 16.17 10.14 0.06
N VAL A 126 15.23 10.75 0.80
CA VAL A 126 13.81 10.41 0.75
C VAL A 126 13.23 10.73 -0.63
N LEU A 127 13.53 11.90 -1.18
CA LEU A 127 13.08 12.34 -2.51
C LEU A 127 13.54 11.36 -3.60
N ASN A 128 14.82 11.00 -3.60
CA ASN A 128 15.41 10.06 -4.56
C ASN A 128 14.81 8.66 -4.41
N SER A 129 14.62 8.20 -3.18
CA SER A 129 13.99 6.90 -2.90
C SER A 129 12.56 6.83 -3.46
N ILE A 130 11.76 7.88 -3.27
CA ILE A 130 10.40 7.95 -3.82
C ILE A 130 10.44 7.98 -5.35
N LYS A 131 11.31 8.80 -5.96
CA LYS A 131 11.46 8.88 -7.41
C LYS A 131 11.81 7.53 -8.04
N GLN A 132 12.76 6.82 -7.45
CA GLN A 132 13.17 5.48 -7.90
C GLN A 132 12.04 4.46 -7.76
N ARG A 133 11.32 4.51 -6.63
CA ARG A 133 10.19 3.63 -6.38
C ARG A 133 9.05 3.87 -7.35
N ASP A 134 8.69 5.13 -7.62
CA ASP A 134 7.67 5.47 -8.63
C ASP A 134 8.05 4.91 -9.99
N LYS A 135 9.29 5.14 -10.44
CA LYS A 135 9.80 4.58 -11.70
C LYS A 135 9.66 3.05 -11.73
N SER A 136 10.01 2.38 -10.63
CA SER A 136 9.89 0.94 -10.49
C SER A 136 8.43 0.48 -10.51
N ASP A 137 7.54 1.15 -9.78
CA ASP A 137 6.12 0.79 -9.66
C ASP A 137 5.38 0.97 -11.01
N TYR A 138 5.71 2.01 -11.80
CA TYR A 138 5.13 2.22 -13.13
C TYR A 138 5.69 1.28 -14.19
N LYS A 139 7.02 1.03 -14.18
CA LYS A 139 7.69 0.29 -15.27
C LYS A 139 7.78 -1.22 -15.06
N ARG A 140 7.41 -1.74 -13.89
CA ARG A 140 7.49 -3.19 -13.64
C ARG A 140 6.52 -3.96 -14.52
N LYS A 141 7.00 -5.10 -15.07
CA LYS A 141 6.20 -5.99 -15.94
C LYS A 141 5.03 -6.65 -15.18
N ILE A 142 5.18 -6.86 -13.88
CA ILE A 142 4.18 -7.57 -13.06
C ILE A 142 3.45 -6.56 -12.18
N SER A 143 2.14 -6.47 -12.35
CA SER A 143 1.26 -5.62 -11.54
C SER A 143 1.77 -4.17 -11.42
N PRO A 144 1.96 -3.45 -12.53
CA PRO A 144 2.40 -2.05 -12.50
C PRO A 144 1.40 -1.16 -11.77
N LEU A 145 1.84 0.00 -11.34
CA LEU A 145 0.91 1.04 -10.87
C LEU A 145 0.11 1.57 -12.08
N LYS A 146 -1.20 1.34 -12.05
CA LYS A 146 -2.10 1.71 -13.15
C LYS A 146 -3.39 2.29 -12.59
N LYS A 147 -3.82 3.44 -13.13
CA LYS A 147 -5.18 3.96 -12.94
C LYS A 147 -6.12 3.20 -13.86
N THR A 148 -7.20 2.64 -13.34
CA THR A 148 -8.27 2.04 -14.13
C THR A 148 -9.25 3.11 -14.63
N LYS A 149 -10.01 2.80 -15.68
CA LYS A 149 -11.00 3.74 -16.26
C LYS A 149 -12.06 4.14 -15.24
N ASP A 150 -12.49 3.19 -14.42
CA ASP A 150 -13.49 3.31 -13.37
C ASP A 150 -12.94 3.85 -12.02
N SER A 151 -11.65 4.12 -11.94
CA SER A 151 -11.06 4.72 -10.72
C SER A 151 -11.24 6.23 -10.68
N ILE A 152 -11.73 6.72 -9.56
CA ILE A 152 -11.86 8.14 -9.26
C ILE A 152 -10.50 8.71 -8.92
N LEU A 153 -10.01 9.65 -9.71
CA LEU A 153 -8.74 10.34 -9.47
C LEU A 153 -8.89 11.39 -8.37
N ILE A 154 -8.03 11.32 -7.36
CA ILE A 154 -7.95 12.34 -6.31
C ILE A 154 -6.51 12.83 -6.20
N ASP A 155 -6.27 14.07 -6.64
CA ASP A 155 -5.01 14.76 -6.36
C ASP A 155 -5.07 15.32 -4.93
N THR A 156 -4.11 14.85 -4.12
CA THR A 156 -3.98 15.23 -2.71
C THR A 156 -2.83 16.22 -2.48
N THR A 157 -2.24 16.79 -3.54
CA THR A 157 -1.08 17.69 -3.45
C THR A 157 -1.28 18.79 -2.41
N ASN A 158 -2.42 19.46 -2.47
CA ASN A 158 -2.77 20.60 -1.61
C ASN A 158 -3.80 20.22 -0.51
N LEU A 159 -4.02 18.93 -0.27
CA LEU A 159 -4.98 18.48 0.73
C LEU A 159 -4.28 18.03 2.02
N SER A 160 -4.84 18.45 3.16
CA SER A 160 -4.55 17.80 4.44
C SER A 160 -5.19 16.41 4.49
N ILE A 161 -4.74 15.56 5.42
CA ILE A 161 -5.33 14.23 5.65
C ILE A 161 -6.84 14.37 5.90
N LYS A 162 -7.26 15.31 6.75
CA LYS A 162 -8.68 15.56 7.07
C LYS A 162 -9.48 15.95 5.83
N LYS A 163 -8.97 16.90 5.02
CA LYS A 163 -9.65 17.33 3.79
C LYS A 163 -9.75 16.19 2.76
N CYS A 164 -8.70 15.37 2.62
CA CYS A 164 -8.71 14.19 1.75
C CYS A 164 -9.78 13.18 2.22
N PHE A 165 -9.82 12.87 3.52
CA PHE A 165 -10.81 11.97 4.10
C PHE A 165 -12.25 12.47 3.85
N ILE A 166 -12.54 13.73 4.14
CA ILE A 166 -13.86 14.34 3.89
C ILE A 166 -14.25 14.24 2.41
N LYS A 167 -13.31 14.51 1.50
CA LYS A 167 -13.57 14.41 0.06
C LYS A 167 -13.95 12.99 -0.35
N ILE A 168 -13.21 11.98 0.11
CA ILE A 168 -13.51 10.56 -0.17
C ILE A 168 -14.87 10.18 0.44
N LYS A 169 -15.09 10.52 1.72
CA LYS A 169 -16.36 10.25 2.41
C LYS A 169 -17.55 10.81 1.65
N ASN A 170 -17.49 12.09 1.23
CA ASN A 170 -18.59 12.71 0.49
C ASN A 170 -18.89 12.02 -0.85
N ILE A 171 -17.86 11.48 -1.54
CA ILE A 171 -18.06 10.72 -2.77
C ILE A 171 -18.82 9.42 -2.47
N ILE A 172 -18.39 8.70 -1.43
CA ILE A 172 -19.03 7.45 -1.01
C ILE A 172 -20.47 7.70 -0.59
N ASP A 173 -20.71 8.67 0.30
CA ASP A 173 -22.05 8.99 0.82
C ASP A 173 -23.05 9.37 -0.30
N LYS A 174 -22.59 10.16 -1.28
CA LYS A 174 -23.41 10.53 -2.44
C LYS A 174 -23.80 9.31 -3.29
N SER A 175 -22.88 8.38 -3.50
CA SER A 175 -23.15 7.17 -4.27
C SER A 175 -24.12 6.24 -3.54
N LEU A 176 -23.93 6.04 -2.23
CA LEU A 176 -24.80 5.20 -1.42
C LEU A 176 -26.24 5.74 -1.31
N LYS A 177 -26.42 7.07 -1.33
CA LYS A 177 -27.76 7.70 -1.36
C LYS A 177 -28.47 7.46 -2.69
N LYS A 178 -27.75 7.54 -3.82
CA LYS A 178 -28.34 7.28 -5.16
C LYS A 178 -28.80 5.84 -5.34
N ASN A 179 -28.18 4.89 -4.66
CA ASN A 179 -28.57 3.47 -4.76
C ASN A 179 -29.72 3.09 -3.82
N LYS A 180 -30.22 4.03 -2.99
CA LYS A 180 -31.37 3.82 -2.08
C LYS A 180 -32.63 4.52 -2.55
N SER A 181 -32.55 5.37 -3.56
CA SER A 181 -33.66 5.98 -4.30
C SER A 181 -33.90 5.24 -5.61
#